data_a0f60d4a3d8cb31cf91fa52411ae62ce
#
_entry.id   a0f60d4a3d8cb31cf91fa52411ae62ce
#
_cell.length_a   1.000
_cell.length_b   1.000
_cell.length_c   1.000
_cell.angle_alpha   90.00
_cell.angle_beta   90.00
_cell.angle_gamma   90.00
#
_symmetry.space_group_name_H-M   'P 1'
#
loop_
_entity.id
_entity.type
_entity.pdbx_description
1 polymer ?
#
loop_
_entity_poly.entity_id
_entity_poly.type
_entity_poly.pdbx_seq_one_letter_code
_entity_poly.pdbx_strand_id
1 'polypeptide(L)'
;MDKLKAMKVFVEIADMGSLTAAANSLETSLTSVVRTLAALEEHLKVRLFNRNTRQIAITDEGREYYLRCRTILAEVSDAESMLIDRQAEPLGKVTVTAPVTFGKRHVAPKINAYLNQYQKMQVNLVLLDRPVDMLSEGIDIALRIGRIGNHDLVARQLGSMRHVLCASPDFMAGQTAPEHPQDIAGQPCVHLSVLDNPEDWHFQHGIKLMSVAMQTRLITNQVDAALDACIAGVGYCRFLHYQVSDAVNRGDLQILLPDYEPHPLPVHLLYAPVKLQTKRLRSMTDWLTQSLQQDLTAIAQGSKP
;
A
#
# COMPACT_ATOMS: atom_id res chain seq x y z
N MET A 1 0.38 18.44 34.57
CA MET A 1 1.23 17.91 33.48
C MET A 1 0.73 18.49 32.16
N ASP A 2 1.60 19.04 31.37
CA ASP A 2 1.29 19.41 29.97
C ASP A 2 1.26 18.12 29.14
N LYS A 3 0.05 17.72 28.70
CA LYS A 3 -0.16 16.46 28.00
C LYS A 3 0.49 16.43 26.62
N LEU A 4 0.42 17.53 25.85
CA LEU A 4 1.03 17.59 24.52
C LEU A 4 2.55 17.52 24.60
N LYS A 5 3.16 18.22 25.55
CA LYS A 5 4.59 18.11 25.82
C LYS A 5 4.98 16.69 26.24
N ALA A 6 4.18 16.04 27.07
CA ALA A 6 4.46 14.68 27.51
C ALA A 6 4.33 13.66 26.35
N MET A 7 3.35 13.83 25.49
CA MET A 7 3.21 13.01 24.26
C MET A 7 4.40 13.23 23.31
N LYS A 8 4.84 14.48 23.09
CA LYS A 8 6.05 14.78 22.27
C LYS A 8 7.28 14.06 22.81
N VAL A 9 7.53 14.17 24.11
CA VAL A 9 8.67 13.50 24.79
C VAL A 9 8.58 11.98 24.63
N PHE A 10 7.41 11.40 24.83
CA PHE A 10 7.20 9.96 24.71
C PHE A 10 7.44 9.45 23.26
N VAL A 11 6.89 10.15 22.25
CA VAL A 11 7.09 9.80 20.84
C VAL A 11 8.57 9.89 20.48
N GLU A 12 9.26 10.95 20.89
CA GLU A 12 10.69 11.13 20.59
C GLU A 12 11.57 10.04 21.22
N ILE A 13 11.24 9.59 22.44
CA ILE A 13 11.94 8.46 23.08
C ILE A 13 11.72 7.17 22.26
N ALA A 14 10.50 6.94 21.78
CA ALA A 14 10.17 5.75 21.00
C ALA A 14 10.88 5.76 19.63
N ASP A 15 10.94 6.92 18.96
CA ASP A 15 11.59 7.07 17.65
C ASP A 15 13.11 6.92 17.75
N MET A 16 13.72 7.48 18.80
CA MET A 16 15.19 7.45 19.01
C MET A 16 15.68 6.17 19.71
N GLY A 17 14.80 5.41 20.35
CA GLY A 17 15.18 4.23 21.15
C GLY A 17 16.11 4.55 22.33
N SER A 18 16.23 5.84 22.71
CA SER A 18 17.17 6.32 23.72
C SER A 18 16.68 7.60 24.41
N LEU A 19 16.67 7.60 25.75
CA LEU A 19 16.32 8.77 26.54
C LEU A 19 17.30 9.95 26.32
N THR A 20 18.60 9.64 26.18
CA THR A 20 19.63 10.65 25.97
C THR A 20 19.53 11.26 24.57
N ALA A 21 19.30 10.43 23.55
CA ALA A 21 19.11 10.91 22.18
C ALA A 21 17.85 11.79 22.08
N ALA A 22 16.74 11.39 22.72
CA ALA A 22 15.52 12.18 22.77
C ALA A 22 15.71 13.52 23.51
N ALA A 23 16.50 13.53 24.62
CA ALA A 23 16.81 14.75 25.31
C ALA A 23 17.59 15.74 24.42
N ASN A 24 18.57 15.25 23.69
CA ASN A 24 19.35 16.05 22.73
C ASN A 24 18.48 16.60 21.60
N SER A 25 17.64 15.75 20.99
CA SER A 25 16.73 16.14 19.92
C SER A 25 15.70 17.19 20.35
N LEU A 26 15.21 17.09 21.58
CA LEU A 26 14.25 18.04 22.15
C LEU A 26 14.91 19.26 22.83
N GLU A 27 16.22 19.42 22.72
CA GLU A 27 17.00 20.51 23.32
C GLU A 27 16.70 20.68 24.82
N THR A 28 16.58 19.56 25.57
CA THR A 28 16.23 19.57 27.00
C THR A 28 17.14 18.65 27.79
N SER A 29 17.07 18.73 29.14
CA SER A 29 17.89 17.87 30.02
C SER A 29 17.31 16.44 30.07
N LEU A 30 18.19 15.44 30.17
CA LEU A 30 17.82 14.04 30.42
C LEU A 30 16.89 13.90 31.63
N THR A 31 17.16 14.64 32.70
CA THR A 31 16.32 14.67 33.92
C THR A 31 14.90 15.13 33.62
N SER A 32 14.74 16.14 32.75
CA SER A 32 13.42 16.62 32.32
C SER A 32 12.66 15.56 31.52
N VAL A 33 13.34 14.89 30.60
CA VAL A 33 12.75 13.77 29.77
C VAL A 33 12.29 12.63 30.69
N VAL A 34 13.15 12.18 31.61
CA VAL A 34 12.82 11.09 32.55
C VAL A 34 11.64 11.46 33.45
N ARG A 35 11.63 12.69 34.00
CA ARG A 35 10.53 13.18 34.86
C ARG A 35 9.21 13.28 34.06
N THR A 36 9.25 13.77 32.83
CA THR A 36 8.06 13.91 31.97
C THR A 36 7.49 12.56 31.63
N LEU A 37 8.34 11.59 31.26
CA LEU A 37 7.91 10.22 30.97
C LEU A 37 7.29 9.55 32.21
N ALA A 38 7.94 9.68 33.40
CA ALA A 38 7.44 9.12 34.64
C ALA A 38 6.04 9.68 34.99
N ALA A 39 5.85 11.01 34.84
CA ALA A 39 4.58 11.66 35.10
C ALA A 39 3.50 11.23 34.11
N LEU A 40 3.85 10.90 32.85
CA LEU A 40 2.92 10.38 31.85
C LEU A 40 2.50 8.97 32.20
N GLU A 41 3.43 8.06 32.50
CA GLU A 41 3.16 6.68 32.91
C GLU A 41 2.30 6.62 34.19
N GLU A 42 2.59 7.49 35.16
CA GLU A 42 1.79 7.62 36.39
C GLU A 42 0.36 8.09 36.09
N HIS A 43 0.20 9.08 35.23
CA HIS A 43 -1.11 9.59 34.82
C HIS A 43 -1.94 8.53 34.09
N LEU A 44 -1.32 7.73 33.21
CA LEU A 44 -1.96 6.67 32.46
C LEU A 44 -2.13 5.38 33.27
N LYS A 45 -1.43 5.25 34.42
CA LYS A 45 -1.34 4.04 35.25
C LYS A 45 -0.83 2.82 34.50
N VAL A 46 -0.02 3.04 33.46
CA VAL A 46 0.54 2.00 32.59
C VAL A 46 2.01 2.33 32.32
N ARG A 47 2.84 1.29 32.23
CA ARG A 47 4.22 1.41 31.77
C ARG A 47 4.23 1.43 30.24
N LEU A 48 4.85 2.46 29.65
CA LEU A 48 4.99 2.62 28.22
C LEU A 48 6.32 2.08 27.70
N PHE A 49 7.32 1.97 28.58
CA PHE A 49 8.61 1.36 28.27
C PHE A 49 9.04 0.36 29.32
N ASN A 50 9.66 -0.74 28.87
CA ASN A 50 10.42 -1.66 29.69
C ASN A 50 11.82 -1.07 29.90
N ARG A 51 12.20 -0.84 31.16
CA ARG A 51 13.51 -0.29 31.54
C ARG A 51 14.42 -1.45 31.94
N ASN A 52 15.20 -1.98 31.01
CA ASN A 52 16.36 -2.79 31.33
C ASN A 52 17.61 -1.90 31.21
N THR A 53 18.59 -2.13 32.06
CA THR A 53 19.79 -1.28 32.28
C THR A 53 20.65 -1.04 31.02
N ARG A 54 20.34 -1.67 29.88
CA ARG A 54 21.08 -1.54 28.62
C ARG A 54 20.25 -1.11 27.40
N GLN A 55 18.90 -1.22 27.44
CA GLN A 55 18.03 -0.81 26.32
C GLN A 55 16.66 -0.38 26.85
N ILE A 56 16.10 0.65 26.21
CA ILE A 56 14.71 1.04 26.39
C ILE A 56 13.89 0.38 25.30
N ALA A 57 12.92 -0.46 25.67
CA ALA A 57 12.02 -1.15 24.75
C ALA A 57 10.58 -0.71 25.03
N ILE A 58 9.85 -0.37 23.99
CA ILE A 58 8.44 0.00 24.10
C ILE A 58 7.58 -1.22 24.46
N THR A 59 6.62 -1.06 25.39
CA THR A 59 5.63 -2.09 25.74
C THR A 59 4.55 -2.20 24.65
N ASP A 60 3.69 -3.22 24.71
CA ASP A 60 2.57 -3.36 23.80
C ASP A 60 1.57 -2.21 23.94
N GLU A 61 1.25 -1.83 25.18
CA GLU A 61 0.44 -0.66 25.49
C GLU A 61 1.12 0.64 25.03
N GLY A 62 2.45 0.72 25.20
CA GLY A 62 3.25 1.84 24.69
C GLY A 62 3.17 1.94 23.19
N ARG A 63 3.20 0.82 22.46
CA ARG A 63 3.10 0.78 20.99
C ARG A 63 1.74 1.30 20.50
N GLU A 64 0.66 0.87 21.14
CA GLU A 64 -0.68 1.38 20.82
C GLU A 64 -0.78 2.87 21.12
N TYR A 65 -0.31 3.31 22.29
CA TYR A 65 -0.32 4.72 22.68
C TYR A 65 0.56 5.58 21.77
N TYR A 66 1.71 5.06 21.31
CA TYR A 66 2.60 5.73 20.37
C TYR A 66 1.90 6.11 19.06
N LEU A 67 1.16 5.18 18.46
CA LEU A 67 0.42 5.44 17.23
C LEU A 67 -0.62 6.55 17.45
N ARG A 68 -1.35 6.51 18.58
CA ARG A 68 -2.34 7.54 18.93
C ARG A 68 -1.68 8.90 19.17
N CYS A 69 -0.57 8.96 19.92
CA CYS A 69 0.17 10.20 20.17
C CYS A 69 0.66 10.85 18.87
N ARG A 70 1.20 10.07 17.94
CA ARG A 70 1.64 10.57 16.63
C ARG A 70 0.50 11.23 15.88
N THR A 71 -0.67 10.61 15.87
CA THR A 71 -1.86 11.16 15.21
C THR A 71 -2.27 12.49 15.87
N ILE A 72 -2.42 12.52 17.19
CA ILE A 72 -2.83 13.72 17.92
C ILE A 72 -1.84 14.88 17.71
N LEU A 73 -0.54 14.62 17.84
CA LEU A 73 0.49 15.64 17.66
C LEU A 73 0.54 16.19 16.24
N ALA A 74 0.28 15.33 15.27
CA ALA A 74 0.15 15.72 13.88
C ALA A 74 -1.07 16.63 13.66
N GLU A 75 -2.23 16.28 14.23
CA GLU A 75 -3.45 17.09 14.15
C GLU A 75 -3.30 18.47 14.79
N VAL A 76 -2.61 18.54 15.95
CA VAL A 76 -2.30 19.83 16.60
C VAL A 76 -1.42 20.69 15.70
N SER A 77 -0.33 20.14 15.16
CA SER A 77 0.57 20.85 14.24
C SER A 77 -0.16 21.35 12.99
N ASP A 78 -1.08 20.53 12.46
CA ASP A 78 -1.88 20.90 11.30
C ASP A 78 -2.88 22.03 11.62
N ALA A 79 -3.53 21.97 12.79
CA ALA A 79 -4.44 23.04 13.24
C ALA A 79 -3.71 24.38 13.38
N GLU A 80 -2.52 24.37 13.96
CA GLU A 80 -1.66 25.57 14.05
C GLU A 80 -1.25 26.09 12.68
N SER A 81 -0.85 25.19 11.78
CA SER A 81 -0.44 25.53 10.40
C SER A 81 -1.58 26.13 9.57
N MET A 82 -2.81 25.71 9.79
CA MET A 82 -4.00 26.27 9.10
C MET A 82 -4.25 27.74 9.44
N LEU A 83 -3.83 28.19 10.63
CA LEU A 83 -4.03 29.55 11.09
C LEU A 83 -2.90 30.48 10.64
N ILE A 84 -1.69 29.95 10.51
CA ILE A 84 -0.48 30.78 10.29
C ILE A 84 -0.31 31.15 8.82
N ASP A 85 -0.71 30.32 7.87
CA ASP A 85 -0.56 30.67 6.45
C ASP A 85 -1.48 29.87 5.52
N ARG A 86 -2.46 30.53 4.93
CA ARG A 86 -3.32 29.93 3.88
C ARG A 86 -2.56 29.60 2.59
N GLN A 87 -1.35 30.15 2.41
CA GLN A 87 -0.50 29.98 1.21
C GLN A 87 0.75 29.11 1.47
N ALA A 88 1.00 28.65 2.72
CA ALA A 88 2.19 27.84 3.02
C ALA A 88 2.25 26.59 2.16
N GLU A 89 3.45 26.16 1.78
CA GLU A 89 3.68 24.85 1.15
C GLU A 89 3.30 23.70 2.10
N PRO A 90 2.86 22.54 1.57
CA PRO A 90 2.65 21.37 2.41
C PRO A 90 3.97 20.97 3.08
N LEU A 91 3.91 20.59 4.35
CA LEU A 91 5.07 20.18 5.13
C LEU A 91 4.72 19.01 6.06
N GLY A 92 5.73 18.21 6.42
CA GLY A 92 5.58 17.09 7.34
C GLY A 92 5.60 15.72 6.67
N LYS A 93 5.23 14.67 7.41
CA LYS A 93 5.33 13.26 6.99
C LYS A 93 3.95 12.70 6.64
N VAL A 94 3.89 11.93 5.55
CA VAL A 94 2.72 11.15 5.10
C VAL A 94 3.14 9.70 4.90
N THR A 95 2.35 8.75 5.43
CA THR A 95 2.54 7.33 5.20
C THR A 95 1.57 6.85 4.12
N VAL A 96 2.12 6.35 3.02
CA VAL A 96 1.36 5.83 1.86
C VAL A 96 1.61 4.34 1.73
N THR A 97 0.56 3.54 1.50
CA THR A 97 0.70 2.13 1.15
C THR A 97 0.08 1.82 -0.21
N ALA A 98 0.67 0.85 -0.91
CA ALA A 98 0.17 0.35 -2.19
C ALA A 98 0.55 -1.12 -2.37
N PRO A 99 -0.12 -1.88 -3.29
CA PRO A 99 0.36 -3.19 -3.71
C PRO A 99 1.78 -3.11 -4.26
N VAL A 100 2.60 -4.13 -4.01
CA VAL A 100 4.05 -4.08 -4.25
C VAL A 100 4.39 -3.65 -5.68
N THR A 101 3.90 -4.37 -6.67
CA THR A 101 4.21 -4.08 -8.09
C THR A 101 3.60 -2.77 -8.57
N PHE A 102 2.35 -2.46 -8.16
CA PHE A 102 1.68 -1.21 -8.49
C PHE A 102 2.39 -0.02 -7.85
N GLY A 103 2.75 -0.16 -6.58
CA GLY A 103 3.49 0.85 -5.83
C GLY A 103 4.84 1.17 -6.46
N LYS A 104 5.60 0.13 -6.84
CA LYS A 104 6.92 0.28 -7.47
C LYS A 104 6.83 0.96 -8.84
N ARG A 105 5.88 0.53 -9.70
CA ARG A 105 5.81 0.98 -11.11
C ARG A 105 5.07 2.32 -11.29
N HIS A 106 4.02 2.57 -10.51
CA HIS A 106 3.13 3.71 -10.73
C HIS A 106 3.14 4.73 -9.58
N VAL A 107 3.15 4.28 -8.31
CA VAL A 107 3.03 5.20 -7.17
C VAL A 107 4.36 5.86 -6.82
N ALA A 108 5.45 5.10 -6.73
CA ALA A 108 6.77 5.62 -6.36
C ALA A 108 7.28 6.72 -7.29
N PRO A 109 7.15 6.62 -8.64
CA PRO A 109 7.53 7.72 -9.53
C PRO A 109 6.76 9.02 -9.27
N LYS A 110 5.45 8.93 -8.95
CA LYS A 110 4.62 10.10 -8.63
C LYS A 110 4.98 10.72 -7.29
N ILE A 111 5.32 9.89 -6.29
CA ILE A 111 5.84 10.35 -5.00
C ILE A 111 7.19 11.04 -5.18
N ASN A 112 8.09 10.50 -6.00
CA ASN A 112 9.38 11.13 -6.27
C ASN A 112 9.20 12.52 -6.90
N ALA A 113 8.31 12.66 -7.88
CA ALA A 113 7.99 13.94 -8.50
C ALA A 113 7.39 14.93 -7.48
N TYR A 114 6.50 14.45 -6.59
CA TYR A 114 5.94 15.24 -5.52
C TYR A 114 6.99 15.76 -4.53
N LEU A 115 7.92 14.89 -4.10
CA LEU A 115 8.99 15.25 -3.16
C LEU A 115 9.99 16.24 -3.78
N ASN A 116 10.24 16.15 -5.09
CA ASN A 116 11.04 17.14 -5.80
C ASN A 116 10.39 18.53 -5.84
N GLN A 117 9.06 18.59 -5.88
CA GLN A 117 8.32 19.84 -5.85
C GLN A 117 8.17 20.43 -4.45
N TYR A 118 7.97 19.56 -3.43
CA TYR A 118 7.67 19.97 -2.04
C TYR A 118 8.77 19.51 -1.09
N GLN A 119 9.84 20.29 -0.99
CA GLN A 119 11.07 19.95 -0.26
C GLN A 119 10.90 19.73 1.25
N LYS A 120 9.81 20.25 1.85
CA LYS A 120 9.51 20.11 3.28
C LYS A 120 8.64 18.89 3.59
N MET A 121 8.28 18.13 2.57
CA MET A 121 7.51 16.90 2.72
C MET A 121 8.41 15.68 2.90
N GLN A 122 7.94 14.75 3.69
CA GLN A 122 8.50 13.41 3.84
C GLN A 122 7.43 12.36 3.57
N VAL A 123 7.77 11.29 2.86
CA VAL A 123 6.86 10.19 2.57
C VAL A 123 7.45 8.88 3.06
N ASN A 124 6.68 8.14 3.85
CA ASN A 124 6.94 6.75 4.16
C ASN A 124 6.11 5.88 3.23
N LEU A 125 6.74 5.29 2.21
CA LEU A 125 6.06 4.41 1.25
C LEU A 125 6.23 2.95 1.69
N VAL A 126 5.10 2.31 2.03
CA VAL A 126 5.05 0.92 2.50
C VAL A 126 4.33 0.07 1.47
N LEU A 127 5.05 -0.81 0.79
CA LEU A 127 4.50 -1.65 -0.29
C LEU A 127 4.13 -3.03 0.25
N LEU A 128 2.84 -3.37 0.23
CA LEU A 128 2.28 -4.59 0.80
C LEU A 128 1.10 -5.10 -0.03
N ASP A 129 1.08 -6.40 -0.31
CA ASP A 129 -0.03 -7.07 -1.00
C ASP A 129 -1.10 -7.64 -0.05
N ARG A 130 -0.84 -7.64 1.29
CA ARG A 130 -1.83 -8.02 2.29
C ARG A 130 -2.80 -6.90 2.62
N PRO A 131 -4.00 -7.21 3.13
CA PRO A 131 -4.85 -6.22 3.77
C PRO A 131 -4.12 -5.51 4.92
N VAL A 132 -4.43 -4.23 5.12
CA VAL A 132 -3.88 -3.40 6.19
C VAL A 132 -5.01 -2.74 6.96
N ASP A 133 -4.83 -2.60 8.27
CA ASP A 133 -5.63 -1.69 9.08
C ASP A 133 -4.92 -0.33 9.09
N MET A 134 -5.49 0.63 8.34
CA MET A 134 -4.87 1.95 8.18
C MET A 134 -4.68 2.69 9.50
N LEU A 135 -5.58 2.48 10.46
CA LEU A 135 -5.52 3.20 11.72
C LEU A 135 -4.43 2.62 12.63
N SER A 136 -4.45 1.29 12.84
CA SER A 136 -3.50 0.62 13.72
C SER A 136 -2.06 0.59 13.17
N GLU A 137 -1.91 0.59 11.82
CA GLU A 137 -0.59 0.62 11.17
C GLU A 137 -0.10 2.06 10.87
N GLY A 138 -0.84 3.10 11.28
CA GLY A 138 -0.43 4.50 11.09
C GLY A 138 -0.36 4.93 9.62
N ILE A 139 -1.19 4.34 8.76
CA ILE A 139 -1.26 4.64 7.33
C ILE A 139 -2.20 5.81 7.09
N ASP A 140 -1.77 6.77 6.28
CA ASP A 140 -2.56 7.95 5.96
C ASP A 140 -3.34 7.79 4.65
N ILE A 141 -2.69 7.22 3.63
CA ILE A 141 -3.26 7.00 2.30
C ILE A 141 -2.98 5.55 1.89
N ALA A 142 -3.98 4.85 1.37
CA ALA A 142 -3.81 3.51 0.82
C ALA A 142 -4.31 3.44 -0.63
N LEU A 143 -3.48 2.93 -1.54
CA LEU A 143 -3.87 2.52 -2.89
C LEU A 143 -4.25 1.04 -2.83
N ARG A 144 -5.41 0.67 -3.36
CA ARG A 144 -5.87 -0.72 -3.39
C ARG A 144 -6.55 -1.05 -4.71
N ILE A 145 -6.36 -2.28 -5.18
CA ILE A 145 -6.97 -2.82 -6.40
C ILE A 145 -7.95 -3.91 -5.99
N GLY A 146 -9.19 -3.84 -6.48
CA GLY A 146 -10.25 -4.77 -6.17
C GLY A 146 -11.31 -4.21 -5.24
N ARG A 147 -12.12 -5.10 -4.65
CA ARG A 147 -13.23 -4.71 -3.77
C ARG A 147 -12.73 -4.20 -2.41
N ILE A 148 -13.39 -3.19 -1.90
CA ILE A 148 -13.07 -2.59 -0.60
C ILE A 148 -14.06 -3.14 0.41
N GLY A 149 -13.54 -3.68 1.53
CA GLY A 149 -14.38 -4.25 2.60
C GLY A 149 -14.67 -3.30 3.77
N ASN A 150 -13.99 -2.15 3.87
CA ASN A 150 -14.14 -1.25 5.02
C ASN A 150 -15.00 -0.03 4.66
N HIS A 151 -16.06 0.19 5.43
CA HIS A 151 -17.04 1.26 5.22
C HIS A 151 -16.70 2.59 5.91
N ASP A 152 -15.69 2.62 6.79
CA ASP A 152 -15.30 3.82 7.56
C ASP A 152 -14.29 4.71 6.82
N LEU A 153 -13.85 4.29 5.63
CA LEU A 153 -12.87 5.01 4.81
C LEU A 153 -13.56 5.71 3.64
N VAL A 154 -13.04 6.86 3.27
CA VAL A 154 -13.38 7.47 1.98
C VAL A 154 -12.62 6.74 0.90
N ALA A 155 -13.36 6.25 -0.10
CA ALA A 155 -12.81 5.58 -1.27
C ALA A 155 -13.01 6.46 -2.50
N ARG A 156 -11.91 6.88 -3.12
CA ARG A 156 -11.92 7.58 -4.40
C ARG A 156 -11.47 6.62 -5.49
N GLN A 157 -12.36 6.25 -6.39
CA GLN A 157 -11.99 5.42 -7.53
C GLN A 157 -11.13 6.22 -8.51
N LEU A 158 -9.98 5.66 -8.88
CA LEU A 158 -9.02 6.25 -9.80
C LEU A 158 -9.13 5.72 -11.22
N GLY A 159 -9.58 4.48 -11.37
CA GLY A 159 -9.70 3.76 -12.64
C GLY A 159 -9.98 2.29 -12.40
N SER A 160 -9.60 1.44 -13.35
CA SER A 160 -9.76 -0.02 -13.25
C SER A 160 -8.61 -0.75 -13.94
N MET A 161 -8.40 -2.03 -13.55
CA MET A 161 -7.38 -2.92 -14.09
C MET A 161 -8.00 -4.17 -14.66
N ARG A 162 -7.62 -4.57 -15.89
CA ARG A 162 -8.00 -5.84 -16.51
C ARG A 162 -7.28 -6.99 -15.84
N HIS A 163 -7.98 -8.12 -15.75
CA HIS A 163 -7.44 -9.38 -15.26
C HIS A 163 -7.22 -10.30 -16.45
N VAL A 164 -5.99 -10.61 -16.79
CA VAL A 164 -5.61 -11.33 -18.02
C VAL A 164 -5.07 -12.71 -17.71
N LEU A 165 -5.34 -13.69 -18.59
CA LEU A 165 -4.73 -15.00 -18.61
C LEU A 165 -3.51 -14.96 -19.52
N CYS A 166 -2.37 -15.48 -19.05
CA CYS A 166 -1.13 -15.52 -19.82
C CYS A 166 -0.49 -16.90 -19.81
N ALA A 167 0.26 -17.17 -20.88
CA ALA A 167 1.22 -18.25 -20.96
C ALA A 167 2.40 -17.83 -21.85
N SER A 168 3.56 -18.48 -21.71
CA SER A 168 4.67 -18.27 -22.62
C SER A 168 4.44 -18.99 -23.96
N PRO A 169 4.99 -18.47 -25.08
CA PRO A 169 4.96 -19.14 -26.36
C PRO A 169 5.56 -20.57 -26.30
N ASP A 170 6.63 -20.75 -25.55
CA ASP A 170 7.27 -22.05 -25.37
C ASP A 170 6.37 -23.07 -24.68
N PHE A 171 5.62 -22.66 -23.66
CA PHE A 171 4.62 -23.51 -23.02
C PHE A 171 3.48 -23.89 -23.97
N MET A 172 3.11 -22.97 -24.86
CA MET A 172 2.06 -23.19 -25.84
C MET A 172 2.53 -23.96 -27.09
N ALA A 173 3.85 -24.16 -27.25
CA ALA A 173 4.39 -24.85 -28.39
C ALA A 173 3.89 -26.30 -28.44
N GLY A 174 3.28 -26.68 -29.58
CA GLY A 174 2.69 -28.00 -29.78
C GLY A 174 1.31 -28.22 -29.14
N GLN A 175 0.74 -27.18 -28.52
CA GLN A 175 -0.65 -27.20 -28.03
C GLN A 175 -1.57 -26.40 -28.94
N THR A 176 -2.83 -26.80 -28.98
CA THR A 176 -3.86 -25.95 -29.61
C THR A 176 -4.16 -24.77 -28.73
N ALA A 177 -4.21 -23.56 -29.30
CA ALA A 177 -4.58 -22.37 -28.53
C ALA A 177 -6.00 -22.55 -27.93
N PRO A 178 -6.21 -22.27 -26.63
CA PRO A 178 -7.53 -22.43 -26.03
C PRO A 178 -8.50 -21.39 -26.59
N GLU A 179 -9.66 -21.83 -26.98
CA GLU A 179 -10.77 -20.98 -27.46
C GLU A 179 -11.85 -20.77 -26.40
N HIS A 180 -11.88 -21.65 -25.39
CA HIS A 180 -12.84 -21.61 -24.31
C HIS A 180 -12.12 -21.89 -22.95
N PRO A 181 -12.56 -21.30 -21.82
CA PRO A 181 -11.97 -21.56 -20.51
C PRO A 181 -11.88 -23.03 -20.11
N GLN A 182 -12.81 -23.87 -20.58
CA GLN A 182 -12.80 -25.30 -20.29
C GLN A 182 -11.65 -26.04 -20.97
N ASP A 183 -11.05 -25.49 -22.01
CA ASP A 183 -9.93 -26.11 -22.73
C ASP A 183 -8.65 -26.13 -21.88
N ILE A 184 -8.56 -25.29 -20.85
CA ILE A 184 -7.44 -25.26 -19.90
C ILE A 184 -7.73 -26.01 -18.59
N ALA A 185 -8.87 -26.69 -18.48
CA ALA A 185 -9.22 -27.43 -17.28
C ALA A 185 -8.19 -28.53 -16.97
N GLY A 186 -7.72 -28.58 -15.70
CA GLY A 186 -6.70 -29.53 -15.27
C GLY A 186 -5.30 -29.28 -15.82
N GLN A 187 -5.08 -28.21 -16.57
CA GLN A 187 -3.77 -27.86 -17.10
C GLN A 187 -2.87 -27.25 -16.01
N PRO A 188 -1.53 -27.36 -16.18
CA PRO A 188 -0.56 -26.77 -15.24
C PRO A 188 -0.73 -25.27 -15.10
N CYS A 189 -0.69 -24.75 -13.87
CA CYS A 189 -0.73 -23.31 -13.61
C CYS A 189 0.24 -22.86 -12.52
N VAL A 190 0.56 -21.57 -12.59
CA VAL A 190 1.21 -20.79 -11.53
C VAL A 190 0.13 -19.98 -10.83
N HIS A 191 -0.05 -20.21 -9.51
CA HIS A 191 -1.06 -19.51 -8.74
C HIS A 191 -0.46 -18.31 -7.99
N LEU A 192 -0.97 -17.11 -8.30
CA LEU A 192 -0.63 -15.87 -7.60
C LEU A 192 -1.63 -15.64 -6.46
N SER A 193 -1.27 -16.00 -5.23
CA SER A 193 -2.17 -16.07 -4.08
C SER A 193 -2.71 -14.71 -3.60
N VAL A 194 -2.22 -13.60 -4.11
CA VAL A 194 -2.71 -12.24 -3.79
C VAL A 194 -3.91 -11.80 -4.63
N LEU A 195 -4.25 -12.54 -5.69
CA LEU A 195 -5.34 -12.18 -6.60
C LEU A 195 -6.61 -13.01 -6.39
N ASP A 196 -6.47 -14.31 -6.15
CA ASP A 196 -7.58 -15.25 -6.16
C ASP A 196 -7.42 -16.40 -5.13
N ASN A 197 -8.51 -17.15 -4.92
CA ASN A 197 -8.48 -18.43 -4.25
C ASN A 197 -7.80 -19.48 -5.16
N PRO A 198 -6.90 -20.36 -4.64
CA PRO A 198 -6.10 -21.28 -5.46
C PRO A 198 -6.90 -22.36 -6.20
N GLU A 199 -8.12 -22.67 -5.76
CA GLU A 199 -8.81 -23.86 -6.25
C GLU A 199 -9.50 -23.66 -7.59
N ASP A 200 -10.06 -22.48 -7.89
CA ASP A 200 -10.86 -22.22 -9.08
C ASP A 200 -10.55 -20.87 -9.73
N TRP A 201 -10.31 -20.89 -11.02
CA TRP A 201 -10.17 -19.68 -11.80
C TRP A 201 -11.51 -19.26 -12.41
N HIS A 202 -11.90 -18.03 -12.15
CA HIS A 202 -13.17 -17.48 -12.65
C HIS A 202 -12.96 -16.73 -13.95
N PHE A 203 -13.81 -17.02 -14.91
CA PHE A 203 -13.91 -16.40 -16.22
C PHE A 203 -15.31 -15.84 -16.42
N GLN A 204 -15.47 -14.91 -17.35
CA GLN A 204 -16.77 -14.30 -17.65
C GLN A 204 -16.93 -14.09 -19.14
N HIS A 205 -18.10 -14.44 -19.66
CA HIS A 205 -18.50 -14.11 -21.02
C HIS A 205 -19.93 -13.55 -21.00
N GLY A 206 -20.06 -12.23 -21.25
CA GLY A 206 -21.30 -11.52 -21.03
C GLY A 206 -21.72 -11.58 -19.54
N ILE A 207 -22.89 -12.14 -19.28
CA ILE A 207 -23.41 -12.34 -17.90
C ILE A 207 -23.04 -13.71 -17.30
N LYS A 208 -22.49 -14.62 -18.12
CA LYS A 208 -22.18 -15.99 -17.68
C LYS A 208 -20.82 -16.04 -16.98
N LEU A 209 -20.85 -16.44 -15.72
CA LEU A 209 -19.64 -16.76 -14.94
C LEU A 209 -19.31 -18.24 -15.11
N MET A 210 -18.03 -18.54 -15.25
CA MET A 210 -17.51 -19.90 -15.39
C MET A 210 -16.35 -20.09 -14.43
N SER A 211 -16.23 -21.28 -13.86
CA SER A 211 -15.13 -21.67 -13.00
C SER A 211 -14.39 -22.83 -13.63
N VAL A 212 -13.07 -22.80 -13.56
CA VAL A 212 -12.20 -23.82 -14.13
C VAL A 212 -11.19 -24.26 -13.09
N ALA A 213 -11.20 -25.53 -12.75
CA ALA A 213 -10.22 -26.12 -11.84
C ALA A 213 -8.87 -26.29 -12.57
N MET A 214 -7.79 -25.85 -11.95
CA MET A 214 -6.44 -25.89 -12.49
C MET A 214 -5.53 -26.85 -11.71
N GLN A 215 -4.50 -27.37 -12.37
CA GLN A 215 -3.44 -28.13 -11.70
C GLN A 215 -2.34 -27.15 -11.23
N THR A 216 -2.38 -26.75 -10.00
CA THR A 216 -1.37 -25.82 -9.46
C THR A 216 -0.02 -26.49 -9.31
N ARG A 217 1.03 -25.94 -9.97
CA ARG A 217 2.43 -26.40 -9.87
C ARG A 217 3.28 -25.49 -8.99
N LEU A 218 3.00 -24.19 -8.96
CA LEU A 218 3.67 -23.20 -8.12
C LEU A 218 2.63 -22.30 -7.49
N ILE A 219 2.78 -22.01 -6.20
CA ILE A 219 2.04 -20.99 -5.48
C ILE A 219 3.04 -19.94 -4.99
N THR A 220 2.78 -18.67 -5.29
CA THR A 220 3.59 -17.56 -4.80
C THR A 220 2.71 -16.34 -4.50
N ASN A 221 3.13 -15.52 -3.55
CA ASN A 221 2.52 -14.22 -3.27
C ASN A 221 3.26 -13.05 -3.96
N GLN A 222 4.28 -13.34 -4.78
CA GLN A 222 5.08 -12.33 -5.46
C GLN A 222 4.84 -12.35 -6.97
N VAL A 223 4.44 -11.19 -7.52
CA VAL A 223 4.15 -11.03 -8.95
C VAL A 223 5.37 -11.36 -9.81
N ASP A 224 6.55 -10.86 -9.45
CA ASP A 224 7.78 -11.06 -10.22
C ASP A 224 8.12 -12.57 -10.29
N ALA A 225 8.01 -13.33 -9.18
CA ALA A 225 8.24 -14.77 -9.17
C ALA A 225 7.20 -15.55 -10.02
N ALA A 226 5.93 -15.14 -10.00
CA ALA A 226 4.90 -15.75 -10.85
C ALA A 226 5.15 -15.46 -12.33
N LEU A 227 5.59 -14.23 -12.64
CA LEU A 227 5.91 -13.78 -13.99
C LEU A 227 7.08 -14.59 -14.57
N ASP A 228 8.17 -14.72 -13.81
CA ASP A 228 9.35 -15.49 -14.22
C ASP A 228 8.99 -16.97 -14.45
N ALA A 229 8.20 -17.57 -13.55
CA ALA A 229 7.74 -18.94 -13.70
C ALA A 229 6.85 -19.14 -14.95
N CYS A 230 5.95 -18.19 -15.23
CA CYS A 230 5.09 -18.23 -16.43
C CYS A 230 5.91 -18.10 -17.71
N ILE A 231 6.89 -17.20 -17.76
CA ILE A 231 7.84 -17.03 -18.88
C ILE A 231 8.65 -18.32 -19.09
N ALA A 232 9.10 -18.93 -17.99
CA ALA A 232 9.85 -20.20 -18.02
C ALA A 232 9.00 -21.43 -18.42
N GLY A 233 7.70 -21.24 -18.77
CA GLY A 233 6.83 -22.32 -19.24
C GLY A 233 6.33 -23.27 -18.16
N VAL A 234 6.26 -22.84 -16.90
CA VAL A 234 5.74 -23.68 -15.79
C VAL A 234 4.25 -23.97 -15.97
N GLY A 235 3.51 -23.06 -16.57
CA GLY A 235 2.08 -23.21 -16.85
C GLY A 235 1.38 -21.87 -17.11
N TYR A 236 0.05 -21.92 -17.20
CA TYR A 236 -0.78 -20.73 -17.26
C TYR A 236 -0.67 -19.91 -15.98
N CYS A 237 -0.81 -18.59 -16.10
CA CYS A 237 -0.91 -17.70 -14.92
C CYS A 237 -1.90 -16.56 -15.20
N ARG A 238 -2.55 -16.08 -14.13
CA ARG A 238 -3.44 -14.91 -14.19
C ARG A 238 -2.74 -13.72 -13.55
N PHE A 239 -2.84 -12.58 -14.23
CA PHE A 239 -2.22 -11.33 -13.81
C PHE A 239 -3.16 -10.14 -13.98
N LEU A 240 -2.85 -9.03 -13.34
CA LEU A 240 -3.37 -7.75 -13.78
C LEU A 240 -2.57 -7.28 -15.00
N HIS A 241 -3.23 -6.77 -16.02
CA HIS A 241 -2.62 -6.44 -17.31
C HIS A 241 -1.32 -5.62 -17.21
N TYR A 242 -1.27 -4.60 -16.32
CA TYR A 242 -0.07 -3.78 -16.13
C TYR A 242 1.15 -4.57 -15.63
N GLN A 243 0.95 -5.71 -14.99
CA GLN A 243 2.02 -6.55 -14.46
C GLN A 243 2.80 -7.26 -15.56
N VAL A 244 2.13 -7.55 -16.67
CA VAL A 244 2.66 -8.35 -17.79
C VAL A 244 2.85 -7.56 -19.08
N SER A 245 2.43 -6.32 -19.17
CA SER A 245 2.46 -5.52 -20.40
C SER A 245 3.85 -5.49 -21.06
N ASP A 246 4.91 -5.37 -20.28
CA ASP A 246 6.28 -5.39 -20.80
C ASP A 246 6.67 -6.76 -21.38
N ALA A 247 6.32 -7.86 -20.69
CA ALA A 247 6.60 -9.23 -21.16
C ALA A 247 5.78 -9.57 -22.41
N VAL A 248 4.54 -9.14 -22.47
CA VAL A 248 3.69 -9.30 -23.67
C VAL A 248 4.26 -8.50 -24.86
N ASN A 249 4.68 -7.26 -24.63
CA ASN A 249 5.27 -6.43 -25.68
C ASN A 249 6.62 -6.97 -26.21
N ARG A 250 7.39 -7.69 -25.37
CA ARG A 250 8.62 -8.38 -25.82
C ARG A 250 8.35 -9.73 -26.50
N GLY A 251 7.13 -10.25 -26.39
CA GLY A 251 6.75 -11.58 -26.88
C GLY A 251 7.10 -12.73 -25.94
N ASP A 252 7.54 -12.44 -24.69
CA ASP A 252 7.83 -13.45 -23.66
C ASP A 252 6.55 -14.13 -23.16
N LEU A 253 5.44 -13.42 -23.20
CA LEU A 253 4.10 -13.91 -22.85
C LEU A 253 3.06 -13.53 -23.92
N GLN A 254 2.02 -14.33 -24.03
CA GLN A 254 0.83 -14.03 -24.81
C GLN A 254 -0.41 -14.03 -23.91
N ILE A 255 -1.34 -13.09 -24.19
CA ILE A 255 -2.64 -13.04 -23.53
C ILE A 255 -3.58 -14.00 -24.24
N LEU A 256 -4.29 -14.81 -23.47
CA LEU A 256 -5.20 -15.85 -23.94
C LEU A 256 -6.61 -15.56 -23.45
N LEU A 257 -7.63 -16.05 -24.18
CA LEU A 257 -9.04 -15.96 -23.83
C LEU A 257 -9.51 -14.53 -23.50
N PRO A 258 -9.19 -13.49 -24.31
CA PRO A 258 -9.51 -12.10 -23.99
C PRO A 258 -11.02 -11.86 -23.85
N ASP A 259 -11.86 -12.62 -24.57
CA ASP A 259 -13.32 -12.50 -24.51
C ASP A 259 -13.95 -13.09 -23.24
N TYR A 260 -13.13 -13.76 -22.43
CA TYR A 260 -13.52 -14.40 -21.18
C TYR A 260 -12.92 -13.71 -19.93
N GLU A 261 -12.35 -12.54 -20.10
CA GLU A 261 -11.83 -11.79 -18.95
C GLU A 261 -12.96 -11.40 -18.00
N PRO A 262 -12.78 -11.55 -16.67
CA PRO A 262 -13.75 -11.06 -15.71
C PRO A 262 -13.81 -9.53 -15.74
N HIS A 263 -14.84 -8.95 -15.13
CA HIS A 263 -14.94 -7.50 -15.02
C HIS A 263 -13.66 -6.89 -14.44
N PRO A 264 -13.20 -5.75 -15.00
CA PRO A 264 -12.02 -5.07 -14.52
C PRO A 264 -12.13 -4.72 -13.04
N LEU A 265 -11.04 -4.89 -12.30
CA LEU A 265 -10.95 -4.56 -10.88
C LEU A 265 -10.77 -3.05 -10.68
N PRO A 266 -11.60 -2.40 -9.84
CA PRO A 266 -11.46 -0.98 -9.56
C PRO A 266 -10.17 -0.70 -8.79
N VAL A 267 -9.53 0.43 -9.09
CA VAL A 267 -8.37 0.96 -8.36
C VAL A 267 -8.85 2.11 -7.50
N HIS A 268 -8.59 2.04 -6.21
CA HIS A 268 -9.05 3.03 -5.24
C HIS A 268 -7.88 3.69 -4.50
N LEU A 269 -8.07 4.96 -4.19
CA LEU A 269 -7.32 5.68 -3.18
C LEU A 269 -8.21 5.83 -1.94
N LEU A 270 -7.71 5.34 -0.80
CA LEU A 270 -8.42 5.28 0.47
C LEU A 270 -7.76 6.20 1.49
N TYR A 271 -8.57 6.88 2.30
CA TYR A 271 -8.12 7.66 3.44
C TYR A 271 -9.23 7.81 4.49
N ALA A 272 -8.88 8.10 5.76
CA ALA A 272 -9.86 8.39 6.78
C ALA A 272 -10.45 9.80 6.60
N PRO A 273 -11.79 10.00 6.71
CA PRO A 273 -12.44 11.31 6.48
C PRO A 273 -11.83 12.46 7.29
N VAL A 274 -11.52 12.19 8.56
CA VAL A 274 -10.94 13.18 9.49
C VAL A 274 -9.54 13.63 9.06
N LYS A 275 -8.75 12.75 8.46
CA LYS A 275 -7.37 13.04 8.05
C LYS A 275 -7.25 14.01 6.88
N LEU A 276 -8.26 14.13 5.99
CA LEU A 276 -8.20 15.03 4.83
C LEU A 276 -8.27 16.52 5.21
N GLN A 277 -8.47 16.85 6.46
CA GLN A 277 -8.45 18.24 6.94
C GLN A 277 -7.04 18.86 6.89
N THR A 278 -6.00 18.04 6.91
CA THR A 278 -4.63 18.52 6.89
C THR A 278 -4.14 18.86 5.48
N LYS A 279 -3.40 19.99 5.34
CA LYS A 279 -2.91 20.47 4.04
C LYS A 279 -1.99 19.46 3.35
N ARG A 280 -1.11 18.79 4.12
CA ARG A 280 -0.18 17.78 3.60
C ARG A 280 -0.92 16.58 3.00
N LEU A 281 -1.98 16.09 3.68
CA LEU A 281 -2.74 14.94 3.18
C LEU A 281 -3.62 15.30 1.99
N ARG A 282 -4.25 16.47 2.02
CA ARG A 282 -5.03 16.97 0.88
C ARG A 282 -4.14 17.11 -0.35
N SER A 283 -2.99 17.80 -0.22
CA SER A 283 -2.05 17.99 -1.31
C SER A 283 -1.56 16.66 -1.90
N MET A 284 -1.14 15.69 -1.06
CA MET A 284 -0.69 14.38 -1.50
C MET A 284 -1.83 13.57 -2.15
N THR A 285 -3.03 13.60 -1.55
CA THR A 285 -4.21 12.90 -2.08
C THR A 285 -4.60 13.43 -3.47
N ASP A 286 -4.63 14.76 -3.63
CA ASP A 286 -4.99 15.38 -4.91
C ASP A 286 -3.91 15.12 -5.97
N TRP A 287 -2.63 15.21 -5.60
CA TRP A 287 -1.50 14.89 -6.47
C TRP A 287 -1.56 13.44 -6.97
N LEU A 288 -1.69 12.47 -6.05
CA LEU A 288 -1.79 11.06 -6.42
C LEU A 288 -3.05 10.76 -7.22
N THR A 289 -4.17 11.38 -6.88
CA THR A 289 -5.42 11.22 -7.64
C THR A 289 -5.22 11.65 -9.09
N GLN A 290 -4.78 12.88 -9.32
CA GLN A 290 -4.64 13.43 -10.66
C GLN A 290 -3.62 12.65 -11.50
N SER A 291 -2.43 12.38 -10.93
CA SER A 291 -1.35 11.73 -11.66
C SER A 291 -1.63 10.25 -11.95
N LEU A 292 -2.28 9.52 -11.03
CA LEU A 292 -2.62 8.12 -11.24
C LEU A 292 -3.83 7.93 -12.16
N GLN A 293 -4.82 8.82 -12.14
CA GLN A 293 -5.93 8.77 -13.08
C GLN A 293 -5.45 8.89 -14.54
N GLN A 294 -4.46 9.74 -14.80
CA GLN A 294 -3.83 9.85 -16.12
C GLN A 294 -3.17 8.53 -16.55
N ASP A 295 -2.34 7.95 -15.68
CA ASP A 295 -1.67 6.68 -15.95
C ASP A 295 -2.68 5.54 -16.18
N LEU A 296 -3.71 5.42 -15.32
CA LEU A 296 -4.71 4.37 -15.43
C LEU A 296 -5.54 4.49 -16.70
N THR A 297 -5.82 5.70 -17.17
CA THR A 297 -6.49 5.94 -18.46
C THR A 297 -5.60 5.46 -19.62
N ALA A 298 -4.31 5.76 -19.60
CA ALA A 298 -3.35 5.31 -20.60
C ALA A 298 -3.24 3.77 -20.63
N ILE A 299 -3.16 3.13 -19.46
CA ILE A 299 -3.12 1.66 -19.33
C ILE A 299 -4.39 1.02 -19.89
N ALA A 300 -5.57 1.59 -19.61
CA ALA A 300 -6.85 1.08 -20.10
C ALA A 300 -6.97 1.16 -21.63
N GLN A 301 -6.33 2.15 -22.25
CA GLN A 301 -6.31 2.34 -23.71
C GLN A 301 -5.20 1.55 -24.43
N GLY A 302 -4.42 0.74 -23.70
CA GLY A 302 -3.31 -0.04 -24.26
C GLY A 302 -2.08 0.79 -24.62
N SER A 303 -2.04 2.07 -24.26
CA SER A 303 -0.90 2.96 -24.43
C SER A 303 0.09 2.78 -23.28
N LYS A 304 1.41 2.84 -23.54
CA LYS A 304 2.39 2.99 -22.46
C LYS A 304 2.13 4.29 -21.72
N PRO A 305 2.11 4.29 -20.36
CA PRO A 305 2.03 5.52 -19.59
C PRO A 305 3.26 6.41 -19.77
#